data_53fe85891e6b747e4cd402a043a25468
#
_entry.id   53fe85891e6b747e4cd402a043a25468
#
_cell.length_a   1.000
_cell.length_b   1.000
_cell.length_c   1.000
_cell.angle_alpha   90.00
_cell.angle_beta   90.00
_cell.angle_gamma   90.00
#
_symmetry.space_group_name_H-M   'P 1'
#
loop_
_entity.id
_entity.type
_entity.pdbx_description
1 polymer ?
#
loop_
_entity_poly.entity_id
_entity_poly.type
_entity_poly.pdbx_seq_one_letter_code
_entity_poly.pdbx_strand_id
1 'polypeptide(L)'
;MPATAADRIRHWPGFYNARDLGGLPRNDGSVTKTGGYVRSADLRFATRTGLQEMVDSGISTVVDLRNDFETYPVPRSPQDELANAHRIPPTREAELPAGVFAVRVPLDNPEHEAFWQRMRAERRLGTPRFFGPVLREHPERVVAVLRAIAAAPGNVLYHCAVGRDRTGLVTFALLALADVRVEAIASDYALSAGELAPFFARLNFPNQEANINAVLAEQGHTLESAVAEQLDSLDVAAVLLDAGLTREEIERLRARLV
;
A
#
# COMPACT_ATOMS: atom_id res chain seq x y z
N MET A 1 -24.80 0.00 2.97
CA MET A 1 -24.31 0.06 4.37
C MET A 1 -22.79 -0.09 4.35
N PRO A 2 -22.05 0.58 5.24
CA PRO A 2 -20.61 0.36 5.37
C PRO A 2 -20.30 -1.11 5.64
N ALA A 3 -19.25 -1.64 5.01
CA ALA A 3 -18.75 -2.98 5.27
C ALA A 3 -17.92 -3.00 6.57
N THR A 4 -17.98 -4.11 7.30
CA THR A 4 -17.08 -4.33 8.42
C THR A 4 -15.66 -4.64 7.93
N ALA A 5 -14.68 -4.59 8.83
CA ALA A 5 -13.31 -5.02 8.50
C ALA A 5 -13.29 -6.47 7.97
N ALA A 6 -14.04 -7.37 8.61
CA ALA A 6 -14.12 -8.78 8.23
C ALA A 6 -14.67 -8.99 6.81
N ASP A 7 -15.66 -8.19 6.39
CA ASP A 7 -16.24 -8.30 5.05
C ASP A 7 -15.24 -7.91 3.94
N ARG A 8 -14.24 -7.10 4.27
CA ARG A 8 -13.25 -6.59 3.33
C ARG A 8 -12.00 -7.46 3.23
N ILE A 9 -11.64 -8.19 4.29
CA ILE A 9 -10.47 -9.07 4.31
C ILE A 9 -10.67 -10.21 3.29
N ARG A 10 -9.59 -10.51 2.55
CA ARG A 10 -9.55 -11.60 1.56
C ARG A 10 -8.70 -12.74 2.11
N HIS A 11 -9.35 -13.82 2.52
CA HIS A 11 -8.71 -15.03 3.08
C HIS A 11 -8.22 -16.00 1.99
N TRP A 12 -7.65 -15.47 0.90
CA TRP A 12 -7.09 -16.30 -0.17
C TRP A 12 -5.86 -17.06 0.36
N PRO A 13 -5.76 -18.39 0.12
CA PRO A 13 -4.68 -19.21 0.65
C PRO A 13 -3.28 -18.67 0.31
N GLY A 14 -2.50 -18.35 1.34
CA GLY A 14 -1.16 -17.80 1.23
C GLY A 14 -1.06 -16.31 0.98
N PHE A 15 -2.18 -15.59 0.91
CA PHE A 15 -2.19 -14.13 0.92
C PHE A 15 -2.18 -13.60 2.35
N TYR A 16 -1.51 -12.48 2.55
CA TYR A 16 -1.41 -11.80 3.83
C TYR A 16 -1.74 -10.32 3.66
N ASN A 17 -2.34 -9.74 4.68
CA ASN A 17 -2.74 -8.32 4.69
C ASN A 17 -3.60 -7.95 3.46
N ALA A 18 -4.32 -8.94 2.91
CA ALA A 18 -5.12 -8.79 1.70
C ALA A 18 -6.52 -8.30 2.03
N ARG A 19 -6.95 -7.19 1.43
CA ARG A 19 -8.29 -6.63 1.62
C ARG A 19 -8.74 -5.71 0.50
N ASP A 20 -10.05 -5.68 0.31
CA ASP A 20 -10.76 -4.80 -0.61
C ASP A 20 -10.86 -3.37 -0.05
N LEU A 21 -10.84 -2.37 -0.91
CA LEU A 21 -11.12 -0.97 -0.55
C LEU A 21 -12.61 -0.60 -0.64
N GLY A 22 -13.47 -1.56 -0.91
CA GLY A 22 -14.91 -1.33 -0.97
C GLY A 22 -15.58 -1.27 0.40
N GLY A 23 -16.78 -0.68 0.44
CA GLY A 23 -17.58 -0.57 1.66
C GLY A 23 -17.12 0.48 2.66
N LEU A 24 -16.14 1.31 2.32
CA LEU A 24 -15.65 2.39 3.17
C LEU A 24 -16.57 3.63 3.08
N PRO A 25 -16.95 4.24 4.21
CA PRO A 25 -17.83 5.41 4.21
C PRO A 25 -17.14 6.64 3.62
N ARG A 26 -17.89 7.36 2.76
CA ARG A 26 -17.52 8.61 2.12
C ARG A 26 -18.16 9.81 2.79
N ASN A 27 -17.62 11.00 2.54
CA ASN A 27 -18.16 12.24 3.12
C ASN A 27 -19.56 12.60 2.60
N ASP A 28 -19.94 12.15 1.40
CA ASP A 28 -21.27 12.34 0.83
C ASP A 28 -22.33 11.34 1.39
N GLY A 29 -21.96 10.50 2.35
CA GLY A 29 -22.85 9.51 2.98
C GLY A 29 -22.93 8.19 2.21
N SER A 30 -22.36 8.07 1.03
CA SER A 30 -22.26 6.81 0.29
C SER A 30 -21.11 5.94 0.82
N VAL A 31 -20.89 4.80 0.17
CA VAL A 31 -19.76 3.92 0.45
C VAL A 31 -19.01 3.59 -0.84
N THR A 32 -17.71 3.26 -0.73
CA THR A 32 -16.92 2.82 -1.87
C THR A 32 -17.43 1.49 -2.43
N LYS A 33 -17.35 1.33 -3.77
CA LYS A 33 -17.67 0.07 -4.47
C LYS A 33 -16.66 -1.01 -4.12
N THR A 34 -17.15 -2.26 -4.02
CA THR A 34 -16.31 -3.44 -3.78
C THR A 34 -15.72 -3.98 -5.08
N GLY A 35 -14.59 -4.67 -4.98
CA GLY A 35 -13.97 -5.42 -6.09
C GLY A 35 -13.01 -4.60 -6.94
N GLY A 36 -13.08 -3.27 -6.95
CA GLY A 36 -12.24 -2.44 -7.81
C GLY A 36 -10.75 -2.49 -7.45
N TYR A 37 -10.46 -2.48 -6.17
CA TYR A 37 -9.09 -2.48 -5.64
C TYR A 37 -8.92 -3.42 -4.46
N VAL A 38 -7.89 -4.25 -4.54
CA VAL A 38 -7.41 -5.06 -3.42
C VAL A 38 -5.96 -4.68 -3.13
N ARG A 39 -5.61 -4.52 -1.86
CA ARG A 39 -4.24 -4.35 -1.40
C ARG A 39 -3.75 -5.58 -0.67
N SER A 40 -2.43 -5.89 -0.69
CA SER A 40 -1.88 -7.03 0.03
C SER A 40 -0.40 -6.85 0.39
N ALA A 41 0.16 -7.77 1.19
CA ALA A 41 1.59 -8.05 1.21
C ALA A 41 2.02 -8.68 -0.12
N ASP A 42 3.34 -8.85 -0.35
CA ASP A 42 3.81 -9.52 -1.55
C ASP A 42 3.31 -10.97 -1.62
N LEU A 43 3.32 -11.52 -2.81
CA LEU A 43 2.69 -12.80 -3.11
C LEU A 43 3.60 -14.01 -2.89
N ARG A 44 4.68 -13.86 -2.08
CA ARG A 44 5.69 -14.92 -1.87
C ARG A 44 5.14 -16.24 -1.32
N PHE A 45 4.04 -16.18 -0.63
CA PHE A 45 3.38 -17.34 -0.04
C PHE A 45 2.07 -17.71 -0.72
N ALA A 46 1.65 -16.94 -1.74
CA ALA A 46 0.43 -17.20 -2.46
C ALA A 46 0.46 -18.62 -3.04
N THR A 47 -0.58 -19.40 -2.74
CA THR A 47 -0.71 -20.75 -3.31
C THR A 47 -1.42 -20.66 -4.67
N ARG A 48 -1.32 -21.74 -5.47
CA ARG A 48 -2.07 -21.83 -6.72
C ARG A 48 -3.58 -21.63 -6.50
N THR A 49 -4.12 -22.22 -5.43
CA THR A 49 -5.54 -22.04 -5.05
C THR A 49 -5.82 -20.57 -4.71
N GLY A 50 -5.00 -19.92 -3.89
CA GLY A 50 -5.18 -18.51 -3.55
C GLY A 50 -5.08 -17.57 -4.75
N LEU A 51 -4.16 -17.84 -5.69
CA LEU A 51 -4.06 -17.10 -6.94
C LEU A 51 -5.30 -17.31 -7.83
N GLN A 52 -5.87 -18.52 -7.85
CA GLN A 52 -7.12 -18.77 -8.57
C GLN A 52 -8.30 -18.04 -7.93
N GLU A 53 -8.44 -18.07 -6.60
CA GLU A 53 -9.48 -17.31 -5.88
C GLU A 53 -9.37 -15.80 -6.11
N MET A 54 -8.14 -15.27 -6.19
CA MET A 54 -7.88 -13.88 -6.57
C MET A 54 -8.46 -13.59 -7.98
N VAL A 55 -8.18 -14.44 -8.96
CA VAL A 55 -8.71 -14.31 -10.33
C VAL A 55 -10.23 -14.43 -10.36
N ASP A 56 -10.78 -15.42 -9.64
CA ASP A 56 -12.23 -15.67 -9.56
C ASP A 56 -12.98 -14.48 -8.92
N SER A 57 -12.30 -13.70 -8.07
CA SER A 57 -12.82 -12.44 -7.52
C SER A 57 -12.79 -11.26 -8.50
N GLY A 58 -12.29 -11.47 -9.72
CA GLY A 58 -12.25 -10.48 -10.79
C GLY A 58 -10.95 -9.67 -10.87
N ILE A 59 -9.92 -10.00 -10.10
CA ILE A 59 -8.61 -9.35 -10.23
C ILE A 59 -7.95 -9.82 -11.53
N SER A 60 -7.60 -8.88 -12.38
CA SER A 60 -6.94 -9.12 -13.67
C SER A 60 -5.60 -8.39 -13.82
N THR A 61 -5.25 -7.54 -12.86
CA THR A 61 -3.96 -6.82 -12.86
C THR A 61 -3.34 -6.86 -11.48
N VAL A 62 -2.03 -7.15 -11.41
CA VAL A 62 -1.21 -7.05 -10.21
C VAL A 62 -0.15 -5.96 -10.42
N VAL A 63 -0.12 -4.98 -9.50
CA VAL A 63 0.86 -3.89 -9.50
C VAL A 63 1.83 -4.07 -8.34
N ASP A 64 3.09 -4.32 -8.66
CA ASP A 64 4.18 -4.48 -7.69
C ASP A 64 4.90 -3.14 -7.48
N LEU A 65 4.86 -2.62 -6.24
CA LEU A 65 5.46 -1.35 -5.84
C LEU A 65 6.93 -1.46 -5.40
N ARG A 66 7.50 -2.66 -5.44
CA ARG A 66 8.85 -2.95 -4.96
C ARG A 66 9.90 -2.53 -5.95
N ASN A 67 11.08 -2.20 -5.43
CA ASN A 67 12.28 -1.98 -6.24
C ASN A 67 12.87 -3.30 -6.72
N ASP A 68 13.73 -3.25 -7.74
CA ASP A 68 14.38 -4.42 -8.33
C ASP A 68 15.21 -5.21 -7.31
N PHE A 69 15.93 -4.53 -6.43
CA PHE A 69 16.74 -5.18 -5.39
C PHE A 69 15.91 -5.96 -4.34
N GLU A 70 14.60 -5.73 -4.28
CA GLU A 70 13.67 -6.47 -3.40
C GLU A 70 13.13 -7.73 -4.09
N THR A 71 13.23 -7.81 -5.42
CA THR A 71 12.68 -8.92 -6.21
C THR A 71 13.76 -9.87 -6.73
N TYR A 72 14.97 -9.39 -6.89
CA TYR A 72 16.12 -10.21 -7.27
C TYR A 72 17.09 -10.32 -6.10
N PRO A 73 17.28 -11.53 -5.52
CA PRO A 73 18.30 -11.72 -4.51
C PRO A 73 19.68 -11.48 -5.14
N VAL A 74 20.24 -10.31 -4.91
CA VAL A 74 21.63 -10.01 -5.25
C VAL A 74 22.48 -10.66 -4.16
N PRO A 75 23.59 -11.36 -4.49
CA PRO A 75 24.55 -11.80 -3.50
C PRO A 75 25.02 -10.61 -2.66
N ARG A 76 24.83 -10.66 -1.36
CA ARG A 76 25.19 -9.59 -0.44
C ARG A 76 26.44 -9.94 0.30
N SER A 77 27.27 -8.93 0.59
CA SER A 77 28.36 -9.10 1.54
C SER A 77 27.79 -9.32 2.96
N PRO A 78 28.55 -9.95 3.89
CA PRO A 78 28.12 -10.06 5.28
C PRO A 78 27.79 -8.71 5.94
N GLN A 79 28.43 -7.62 5.49
CA GLN A 79 28.15 -6.26 5.95
C GLN A 79 26.81 -5.76 5.44
N ASP A 80 26.45 -6.07 4.18
CA ASP A 80 25.14 -5.73 3.60
C ASP A 80 24.01 -6.50 4.28
N GLU A 81 24.24 -7.75 4.64
CA GLU A 81 23.27 -8.57 5.38
C GLU A 81 22.99 -7.98 6.75
N LEU A 82 24.03 -7.59 7.49
CA LEU A 82 23.89 -6.95 8.80
C LEU A 82 23.18 -5.59 8.70
N ALA A 83 23.54 -4.75 7.73
CA ALA A 83 22.92 -3.45 7.50
C ALA A 83 21.44 -3.54 7.10
N ASN A 84 21.02 -4.67 6.51
CA ASN A 84 19.68 -4.92 6.04
C ASN A 84 18.88 -5.93 6.89
N ALA A 85 19.39 -6.36 8.04
CA ALA A 85 18.76 -7.35 8.91
C ALA A 85 17.33 -6.96 9.37
N HIS A 86 17.00 -5.66 9.33
CA HIS A 86 15.67 -5.13 9.65
C HIS A 86 14.71 -5.11 8.45
N ARG A 87 15.15 -5.49 7.26
CA ARG A 87 14.33 -5.49 6.02
C ARG A 87 13.80 -6.89 5.75
N ILE A 88 12.58 -6.91 5.23
CA ILE A 88 11.99 -8.16 4.72
C ILE A 88 12.91 -8.74 3.64
N PRO A 89 13.26 -10.04 3.71
CA PRO A 89 14.12 -10.67 2.72
C PRO A 89 13.58 -10.52 1.30
N PRO A 90 14.41 -10.27 0.29
CA PRO A 90 13.98 -10.21 -1.11
C PRO A 90 13.30 -11.51 -1.54
N THR A 91 12.36 -11.41 -2.46
CA THR A 91 11.72 -12.58 -3.06
C THR A 91 11.38 -12.32 -4.51
N ARG A 92 11.46 -13.36 -5.33
CA ARG A 92 11.03 -13.29 -6.73
C ARG A 92 9.55 -12.93 -6.83
N GLU A 93 9.16 -12.47 -8.00
CA GLU A 93 7.75 -12.30 -8.35
C GLU A 93 7.03 -13.65 -8.32
N ALA A 94 5.76 -13.64 -7.96
CA ALA A 94 4.92 -14.81 -8.03
C ALA A 94 4.63 -15.15 -9.50
N GLU A 95 4.56 -16.43 -9.82
CA GLU A 95 4.04 -16.91 -11.10
C GLU A 95 2.52 -16.73 -11.11
N LEU A 96 2.05 -15.73 -11.84
CA LEU A 96 0.62 -15.41 -11.91
C LEU A 96 -0.10 -16.33 -12.90
N PRO A 97 -1.41 -16.60 -12.70
CA PRO A 97 -2.23 -17.31 -13.65
C PRO A 97 -2.28 -16.64 -15.02
N ALA A 98 -2.49 -17.42 -16.07
CA ALA A 98 -2.63 -16.89 -17.43
C ALA A 98 -3.78 -15.89 -17.51
N GLY A 99 -3.55 -14.78 -18.22
CA GLY A 99 -4.52 -13.67 -18.37
C GLY A 99 -4.47 -12.62 -17.27
N VAL A 100 -3.66 -12.79 -16.22
CA VAL A 100 -3.38 -11.74 -15.24
C VAL A 100 -2.19 -10.90 -15.73
N PHE A 101 -2.39 -9.60 -15.82
CA PHE A 101 -1.32 -8.65 -16.17
C PHE A 101 -0.51 -8.35 -14.91
N ALA A 102 0.81 -8.39 -15.05
CA ALA A 102 1.73 -7.95 -14.00
C ALA A 102 2.49 -6.70 -14.48
N VAL A 103 2.54 -5.70 -13.62
CA VAL A 103 3.36 -4.51 -13.86
C VAL A 103 4.09 -4.13 -12.59
N ARG A 104 5.39 -3.85 -12.69
CA ARG A 104 6.16 -3.30 -11.59
C ARG A 104 6.37 -1.81 -11.80
N VAL A 105 6.00 -1.04 -10.78
CA VAL A 105 6.19 0.40 -10.73
C VAL A 105 6.76 0.75 -9.36
N PRO A 106 8.10 0.82 -9.22
CA PRO A 106 8.75 1.14 -7.95
C PRO A 106 8.30 2.50 -7.41
N LEU A 107 7.79 2.51 -6.19
CA LEU A 107 7.33 3.74 -5.55
C LEU A 107 8.48 4.54 -4.95
N ASP A 108 9.41 3.86 -4.29
CA ASP A 108 10.56 4.53 -3.64
C ASP A 108 11.66 4.83 -4.67
N ASN A 109 12.34 5.97 -4.48
CA ASN A 109 13.62 6.21 -5.14
C ASN A 109 14.75 6.07 -4.13
N PRO A 110 15.50 4.96 -4.14
CA PRO A 110 16.59 4.73 -3.19
C PRO A 110 17.75 5.71 -3.37
N GLU A 111 17.88 6.37 -4.52
CA GLU A 111 18.93 7.35 -4.79
C GLU A 111 18.73 8.66 -4.03
N HIS A 112 17.52 8.95 -3.55
CA HIS A 112 17.21 10.11 -2.73
C HIS A 112 17.63 9.89 -1.27
N GLU A 113 18.90 9.58 -1.05
CA GLU A 113 19.41 9.18 0.26
C GLU A 113 19.15 10.23 1.35
N ALA A 114 19.35 11.52 1.04
CA ALA A 114 19.11 12.62 1.99
C ALA A 114 17.65 12.67 2.47
N PHE A 115 16.68 12.43 1.58
CA PHE A 115 15.27 12.31 1.93
C PHE A 115 15.03 11.16 2.91
N TRP A 116 15.54 9.98 2.58
CA TRP A 116 15.33 8.79 3.42
C TRP A 116 16.06 8.87 4.76
N GLN A 117 17.25 9.52 4.81
CA GLN A 117 17.96 9.80 6.06
C GLN A 117 17.12 10.70 6.95
N ARG A 118 16.53 11.78 6.40
CA ARG A 118 15.64 12.67 7.15
C ARG A 118 14.40 11.93 7.65
N MET A 119 13.72 11.12 6.80
CA MET A 119 12.55 10.33 7.21
C MET A 119 12.88 9.35 8.36
N ARG A 120 14.09 8.78 8.36
CA ARG A 120 14.58 7.95 9.48
C ARG A 120 14.85 8.78 10.73
N ALA A 121 15.57 9.89 10.61
CA ALA A 121 15.89 10.76 11.73
C ALA A 121 14.63 11.31 12.42
N GLU A 122 13.62 11.67 11.64
CA GLU A 122 12.31 12.12 12.11
C GLU A 122 11.38 10.96 12.54
N ARG A 123 11.86 9.71 12.46
CA ARG A 123 11.11 8.50 12.81
C ARG A 123 9.73 8.43 12.13
N ARG A 124 9.65 8.82 10.86
CA ARG A 124 8.42 8.80 10.06
C ARG A 124 8.21 7.47 9.35
N LEU A 125 9.29 6.73 9.05
CA LEU A 125 9.19 5.47 8.33
C LEU A 125 8.38 4.43 9.11
N GLY A 126 7.56 3.67 8.38
CA GLY A 126 6.63 2.71 8.96
C GLY A 126 5.36 3.32 9.56
N THR A 127 5.19 4.64 9.48
CA THR A 127 4.00 5.35 9.97
C THR A 127 3.34 6.14 8.82
N PRO A 128 2.06 6.51 8.89
CA PRO A 128 1.42 7.36 7.88
C PRO A 128 2.08 8.73 7.70
N ARG A 129 2.89 9.18 8.68
CA ARG A 129 3.53 10.49 8.68
C ARG A 129 4.56 10.70 7.56
N PHE A 130 4.99 9.64 6.87
CA PHE A 130 5.83 9.80 5.69
C PHE A 130 5.06 10.06 4.40
N PHE A 131 3.72 9.88 4.36
CA PHE A 131 2.90 10.05 3.15
C PHE A 131 2.98 11.47 2.59
N GLY A 132 2.76 12.47 3.46
CA GLY A 132 2.82 13.86 3.05
C GLY A 132 4.18 14.29 2.52
N PRO A 133 5.29 14.00 3.19
CA PRO A 133 6.63 14.25 2.64
C PRO A 133 6.86 13.62 1.26
N VAL A 134 6.46 12.35 1.05
CA VAL A 134 6.61 11.71 -0.28
C VAL A 134 5.75 12.42 -1.33
N LEU A 135 4.48 12.74 -1.02
CA LEU A 135 3.59 13.45 -1.93
C LEU A 135 4.09 14.86 -2.29
N ARG A 136 4.77 15.57 -1.36
CA ARG A 136 5.30 16.92 -1.63
C ARG A 136 6.62 16.90 -2.41
N GLU A 137 7.49 15.93 -2.15
CA GLU A 137 8.87 15.95 -2.62
C GLU A 137 9.14 14.96 -3.76
N HIS A 138 8.31 13.91 -3.87
CA HIS A 138 8.42 12.85 -4.88
C HIS A 138 7.05 12.45 -5.45
N PRO A 139 6.15 13.42 -5.75
CA PRO A 139 4.81 13.11 -6.24
C PRO A 139 4.83 12.35 -7.57
N GLU A 140 5.87 12.53 -8.39
CA GLU A 140 6.04 11.86 -9.68
C GLU A 140 6.05 10.33 -9.56
N ARG A 141 6.54 9.80 -8.44
CA ARG A 141 6.55 8.35 -8.16
C ARG A 141 5.14 7.83 -7.88
N VAL A 142 4.38 8.59 -7.09
CA VAL A 142 2.99 8.27 -6.80
C VAL A 142 2.15 8.38 -8.06
N VAL A 143 2.37 9.43 -8.87
CA VAL A 143 1.72 9.60 -10.19
C VAL A 143 2.01 8.43 -11.12
N ALA A 144 3.26 7.96 -11.20
CA ALA A 144 3.60 6.81 -12.05
C ALA A 144 2.82 5.55 -11.65
N VAL A 145 2.70 5.28 -10.34
CA VAL A 145 1.91 4.16 -9.82
C VAL A 145 0.42 4.34 -10.13
N LEU A 146 -0.16 5.50 -9.81
CA LEU A 146 -1.57 5.77 -10.05
C LEU A 146 -1.93 5.74 -11.54
N ARG A 147 -1.04 6.21 -12.42
CA ARG A 147 -1.19 6.11 -13.87
C ARG A 147 -1.22 4.66 -14.33
N ALA A 148 -0.32 3.81 -13.84
CA ALA A 148 -0.33 2.38 -14.15
C ALA A 148 -1.63 1.72 -13.68
N ILE A 149 -2.10 2.06 -12.47
CA ILE A 149 -3.38 1.59 -11.93
C ILE A 149 -4.57 2.11 -12.78
N ALA A 150 -4.56 3.38 -13.19
CA ALA A 150 -5.61 3.96 -14.03
C ALA A 150 -5.70 3.31 -15.43
N ALA A 151 -4.55 2.92 -15.99
CA ALA A 151 -4.46 2.25 -17.28
C ALA A 151 -4.72 0.74 -17.22
N ALA A 152 -4.70 0.14 -16.03
CA ALA A 152 -4.84 -1.30 -15.85
C ALA A 152 -6.21 -1.80 -16.34
N PRO A 153 -6.25 -2.93 -17.09
CA PRO A 153 -7.52 -3.56 -17.45
C PRO A 153 -8.13 -4.22 -16.20
N GLY A 154 -9.45 -4.07 -16.04
CA GLY A 154 -10.22 -4.70 -14.96
C GLY A 154 -9.82 -4.28 -13.55
N ASN A 155 -10.02 -5.16 -12.57
CA ASN A 155 -9.76 -4.88 -11.17
C ASN A 155 -8.29 -5.12 -10.81
N VAL A 156 -7.80 -4.37 -9.84
CA VAL A 156 -6.37 -4.28 -9.52
C VAL A 156 -6.07 -4.76 -8.11
N LEU A 157 -5.11 -5.69 -8.00
CA LEU A 157 -4.39 -5.92 -6.76
C LEU A 157 -3.08 -5.15 -6.80
N TYR A 158 -2.72 -4.43 -5.75
CA TYR A 158 -1.42 -3.78 -5.63
C TYR A 158 -0.76 -4.10 -4.29
N HIS A 159 0.56 -4.25 -4.31
CA HIS A 159 1.33 -4.67 -3.13
C HIS A 159 2.74 -4.07 -3.10
N CYS A 160 3.33 -4.07 -1.90
CA CYS A 160 4.76 -3.89 -1.73
C CYS A 160 5.35 -5.14 -1.03
N ALA A 161 6.31 -5.02 -0.12
CA ALA A 161 6.81 -6.18 0.62
C ALA A 161 5.82 -6.66 1.70
N VAL A 162 5.40 -5.76 2.61
CA VAL A 162 4.45 -6.10 3.69
C VAL A 162 3.01 -5.62 3.41
N GLY A 163 2.79 -4.84 2.36
CA GLY A 163 1.46 -4.32 2.05
C GLY A 163 0.97 -3.23 3.02
N ARG A 164 1.86 -2.61 3.80
CA ARG A 164 1.51 -1.58 4.78
C ARG A 164 1.91 -0.18 4.33
N ASP A 165 3.19 0.08 4.11
CA ASP A 165 3.73 1.45 3.96
C ASP A 165 3.51 2.02 2.56
N ARG A 166 4.24 1.57 1.54
CA ARG A 166 4.07 2.00 0.13
C ARG A 166 2.66 1.72 -0.37
N THR A 167 2.16 0.54 -0.09
CA THR A 167 0.77 0.15 -0.35
C THR A 167 -0.21 1.05 0.40
N GLY A 168 0.12 1.43 1.64
CA GLY A 168 -0.66 2.39 2.44
C GLY A 168 -0.71 3.79 1.82
N LEU A 169 0.41 4.28 1.29
CA LEU A 169 0.45 5.58 0.59
C LEU A 169 -0.42 5.57 -0.67
N VAL A 170 -0.36 4.51 -1.48
CA VAL A 170 -1.23 4.36 -2.66
C VAL A 170 -2.70 4.28 -2.24
N THR A 171 -3.00 3.50 -1.18
CA THR A 171 -4.35 3.42 -0.61
C THR A 171 -4.84 4.78 -0.14
N PHE A 172 -4.01 5.51 0.60
CA PHE A 172 -4.31 6.86 1.08
C PHE A 172 -4.67 7.80 -0.08
N ALA A 173 -3.87 7.81 -1.15
CA ALA A 173 -4.14 8.62 -2.33
C ALA A 173 -5.45 8.23 -3.03
N LEU A 174 -5.71 6.94 -3.25
CA LEU A 174 -6.94 6.43 -3.87
C LEU A 174 -8.19 6.78 -3.05
N LEU A 175 -8.12 6.60 -1.73
CA LEU A 175 -9.24 6.88 -0.84
C LEU A 175 -9.49 8.38 -0.66
N ALA A 176 -8.43 9.21 -0.63
CA ALA A 176 -8.57 10.67 -0.64
C ALA A 176 -9.22 11.16 -1.93
N LEU A 177 -8.79 10.65 -3.10
CA LEU A 177 -9.42 10.96 -4.39
C LEU A 177 -10.90 10.54 -4.45
N ALA A 178 -11.28 9.47 -3.73
CA ALA A 178 -12.66 8.99 -3.65
C ALA A 178 -13.49 9.69 -2.54
N ASP A 179 -12.94 10.70 -1.88
CA ASP A 179 -13.59 11.44 -0.79
C ASP A 179 -14.05 10.54 0.38
N VAL A 180 -13.22 9.55 0.74
CA VAL A 180 -13.45 8.66 1.87
C VAL A 180 -13.16 9.39 3.18
N ARG A 181 -13.96 9.13 4.21
CA ARG A 181 -13.81 9.75 5.54
C ARG A 181 -12.47 9.39 6.16
N VAL A 182 -11.86 10.36 6.86
CA VAL A 182 -10.52 10.20 7.45
C VAL A 182 -10.45 9.00 8.41
N GLU A 183 -11.48 8.80 9.22
CA GLU A 183 -11.55 7.70 10.19
C GLU A 183 -11.55 6.34 9.48
N ALA A 184 -12.16 6.25 8.31
CA ALA A 184 -12.20 5.03 7.51
C ALA A 184 -10.84 4.75 6.85
N ILE A 185 -10.13 5.78 6.39
CA ILE A 185 -8.76 5.65 5.88
C ILE A 185 -7.82 5.20 6.99
N ALA A 186 -7.90 5.79 8.17
CA ALA A 186 -7.10 5.42 9.34
C ALA A 186 -7.40 3.98 9.79
N SER A 187 -8.69 3.62 9.85
CA SER A 187 -9.14 2.27 10.19
C SER A 187 -8.62 1.23 9.20
N ASP A 188 -8.64 1.53 7.89
CA ASP A 188 -8.05 0.63 6.89
C ASP A 188 -6.56 0.42 7.14
N TYR A 189 -5.79 1.48 7.37
CA TYR A 189 -4.38 1.33 7.65
C TYR A 189 -4.12 0.49 8.91
N ALA A 190 -4.90 0.71 9.98
CA ALA A 190 -4.78 0.03 11.27
C ALA A 190 -4.98 -1.50 11.17
N LEU A 191 -5.78 -1.98 10.20
CA LEU A 191 -5.97 -3.42 9.99
C LEU A 191 -4.66 -4.17 9.72
N SER A 192 -3.66 -3.49 9.16
CA SER A 192 -2.37 -4.11 8.87
C SER A 192 -1.68 -4.67 10.13
N ALA A 193 -1.93 -4.12 11.32
CA ALA A 193 -1.34 -4.59 12.57
C ALA A 193 -1.71 -6.05 12.87
N GLY A 194 -3.00 -6.38 12.77
CA GLY A 194 -3.48 -7.76 12.98
C GLY A 194 -3.13 -8.70 11.82
N GLU A 195 -3.35 -8.21 10.59
CA GLU A 195 -3.18 -9.00 9.37
C GLU A 195 -1.71 -9.37 9.06
N LEU A 196 -0.75 -8.62 9.58
CA LEU A 196 0.68 -8.89 9.37
C LEU A 196 1.31 -9.82 10.41
N ALA A 197 0.68 -10.04 11.56
CA ALA A 197 1.25 -10.93 12.58
C ALA A 197 1.54 -12.35 12.06
N PRO A 198 0.64 -13.03 11.32
CA PRO A 198 0.93 -14.34 10.72
C PRO A 198 2.01 -14.29 9.64
N PHE A 199 2.10 -13.20 8.88
CA PHE A 199 3.14 -13.02 7.86
C PHE A 199 4.54 -12.94 8.47
N PHE A 200 4.72 -12.11 9.49
CA PHE A 200 5.98 -12.00 10.22
C PHE A 200 6.37 -13.30 10.92
N ALA A 201 5.40 -13.99 11.54
CA ALA A 201 5.63 -15.30 12.16
C ALA A 201 6.13 -16.33 11.13
N ARG A 202 5.54 -16.36 9.94
CA ARG A 202 5.96 -17.28 8.87
C ARG A 202 7.35 -16.98 8.32
N LEU A 203 7.76 -15.71 8.34
CA LEU A 203 9.11 -15.28 7.95
C LEU A 203 10.16 -15.46 9.05
N ASN A 204 9.75 -15.85 10.27
CA ASN A 204 10.57 -15.75 11.48
C ASN A 204 11.21 -14.36 11.63
N PHE A 205 10.38 -13.32 11.40
CA PHE A 205 10.80 -11.92 11.42
C PHE A 205 10.07 -11.18 12.54
N PRO A 206 10.73 -10.24 13.24
CA PRO A 206 10.08 -9.48 14.31
C PRO A 206 8.85 -8.71 13.83
N ASN A 207 7.74 -8.83 14.58
CA ASN A 207 6.57 -7.99 14.33
C ASN A 207 6.89 -6.54 14.70
N GLN A 208 6.70 -5.62 13.76
CA GLN A 208 7.07 -4.22 13.85
C GLN A 208 5.97 -3.33 14.46
N GLU A 209 4.75 -3.83 14.61
CA GLU A 209 3.57 -3.01 14.94
C GLU A 209 3.66 -2.34 16.32
N ALA A 210 4.16 -3.07 17.34
CA ALA A 210 4.32 -2.51 18.68
C ALA A 210 5.29 -1.31 18.67
N ASN A 211 6.37 -1.40 17.90
CA ASN A 211 7.35 -0.33 17.76
C ASN A 211 6.75 0.89 17.03
N ILE A 212 5.95 0.67 15.99
CA ILE A 212 5.29 1.74 15.24
C ILE A 212 4.33 2.52 16.13
N ASN A 213 3.49 1.83 16.89
CA ASN A 213 2.56 2.46 17.82
C ASN A 213 3.29 3.24 18.92
N ALA A 214 4.41 2.69 19.45
CA ALA A 214 5.24 3.38 20.42
C ALA A 214 5.85 4.67 19.82
N VAL A 215 6.36 4.62 18.60
CA VAL A 215 6.90 5.78 17.88
C VAL A 215 5.85 6.87 17.70
N LEU A 216 4.64 6.50 17.29
CA LEU A 216 3.54 7.47 17.13
C LEU A 216 3.19 8.11 18.48
N ALA A 217 3.03 7.29 19.53
CA ALA A 217 2.68 7.79 20.88
C ALA A 217 3.75 8.73 21.45
N GLU A 218 5.04 8.40 21.32
CA GLU A 218 6.15 9.26 21.75
C GLU A 218 6.16 10.63 21.04
N GLN A 219 5.63 10.69 19.81
CA GLN A 219 5.51 11.90 19.02
C GLN A 219 4.15 12.60 19.19
N GLY A 220 3.33 12.15 20.13
CA GLY A 220 2.01 12.74 20.42
C GLY A 220 0.93 12.40 19.39
N HIS A 221 1.12 11.35 18.60
CA HIS A 221 0.17 10.89 17.59
C HIS A 221 -0.48 9.56 17.95
N THR A 222 -1.74 9.42 17.57
CA THR A 222 -2.37 8.14 17.28
C THR A 222 -2.22 7.84 15.79
N LEU A 223 -2.53 6.64 15.37
CA LEU A 223 -2.55 6.30 13.94
C LEU A 223 -3.58 7.16 13.20
N GLU A 224 -4.75 7.38 13.79
CA GLU A 224 -5.82 8.22 13.23
C GLU A 224 -5.38 9.67 13.08
N SER A 225 -4.80 10.26 14.13
CA SER A 225 -4.30 11.65 14.05
C SER A 225 -3.16 11.80 13.05
N ALA A 226 -2.32 10.77 12.88
CA ALA A 226 -1.25 10.77 11.89
C ALA A 226 -1.79 10.75 10.45
N VAL A 227 -2.89 10.03 10.19
CA VAL A 227 -3.57 10.05 8.88
C VAL A 227 -4.26 11.39 8.66
N ALA A 228 -4.98 11.90 9.67
CA ALA A 228 -5.67 13.19 9.60
C ALA A 228 -4.70 14.33 9.29
N GLU A 229 -3.55 14.39 9.98
CA GLU A 229 -2.49 15.37 9.72
C GLU A 229 -2.07 15.42 8.25
N GLN A 230 -2.00 14.26 7.58
CA GLN A 230 -1.60 14.22 6.17
C GLN A 230 -2.71 14.77 5.27
N LEU A 231 -3.97 14.42 5.52
CA LEU A 231 -5.12 14.93 4.75
C LEU A 231 -5.32 16.43 4.96
N ASP A 232 -5.22 16.91 6.19
CA ASP A 232 -5.37 18.33 6.52
C ASP A 232 -4.25 19.20 5.94
N SER A 233 -3.06 18.62 5.76
CA SER A 233 -1.87 19.34 5.28
C SER A 233 -1.71 19.35 3.76
N LEU A 234 -2.56 18.63 3.00
CA LEU A 234 -2.42 18.41 1.56
C LEU A 234 -3.78 18.32 0.85
N ASP A 235 -3.95 19.09 -0.19
CA ASP A 235 -4.90 18.74 -1.25
C ASP A 235 -4.25 17.67 -2.14
N VAL A 236 -4.56 16.41 -1.87
CA VAL A 236 -3.99 15.26 -2.58
C VAL A 236 -4.29 15.33 -4.08
N ALA A 237 -5.50 15.77 -4.46
CA ALA A 237 -5.89 15.87 -5.87
C ALA A 237 -5.08 16.98 -6.58
N ALA A 238 -4.92 18.14 -5.95
CA ALA A 238 -4.13 19.23 -6.50
C ALA A 238 -2.65 18.84 -6.66
N VAL A 239 -2.04 18.23 -5.64
CA VAL A 239 -0.65 17.75 -5.69
C VAL A 239 -0.43 16.77 -6.83
N LEU A 240 -1.34 15.81 -7.03
CA LEU A 240 -1.21 14.80 -8.08
C LEU A 240 -1.43 15.40 -9.48
N LEU A 241 -2.36 16.37 -9.62
CA LEU A 241 -2.57 17.11 -10.88
C LEU A 241 -1.33 17.94 -11.25
N ASP A 242 -0.77 18.67 -10.29
CA ASP A 242 0.42 19.49 -10.49
C ASP A 242 1.64 18.62 -10.86
N ALA A 243 1.71 17.40 -10.36
CA ALA A 243 2.73 16.41 -10.71
C ALA A 243 2.46 15.66 -12.03
N GLY A 244 1.38 16.00 -12.74
CA GLY A 244 1.11 15.53 -14.08
C GLY A 244 0.15 14.34 -14.20
N LEU A 245 -0.56 13.96 -13.13
CA LEU A 245 -1.71 13.07 -13.25
C LEU A 245 -2.87 13.84 -13.90
N THR A 246 -3.51 13.29 -14.92
CA THR A 246 -4.58 13.99 -15.62
C THR A 246 -5.94 13.83 -14.91
N ARG A 247 -6.87 14.75 -15.16
CA ARG A 247 -8.26 14.65 -14.64
C ARG A 247 -8.92 13.36 -15.11
N GLU A 248 -8.68 12.95 -16.34
CA GLU A 248 -9.23 11.71 -16.90
C GLU A 248 -8.66 10.47 -16.16
N GLU A 249 -7.37 10.47 -15.82
CA GLU A 249 -6.78 9.39 -15.02
C GLU A 249 -7.39 9.36 -13.60
N ILE A 250 -7.60 10.52 -12.97
CA ILE A 250 -8.29 10.60 -11.66
C ILE A 250 -9.71 10.05 -11.76
N GLU A 251 -10.47 10.40 -12.78
CA GLU A 251 -11.84 9.88 -12.95
C GLU A 251 -11.84 8.35 -13.17
N ARG A 252 -10.90 7.81 -13.93
CA ARG A 252 -10.75 6.35 -14.08
C ARG A 252 -10.41 5.66 -12.75
N LEU A 253 -9.56 6.28 -11.92
CA LEU A 253 -9.26 5.76 -10.57
C LEU A 253 -10.49 5.78 -9.67
N ARG A 254 -11.23 6.90 -9.68
CA ARG A 254 -12.45 7.06 -8.89
C ARG A 254 -13.55 6.10 -9.32
N ALA A 255 -13.75 5.90 -10.62
CA ALA A 255 -14.84 5.07 -11.15
C ALA A 255 -14.84 3.62 -10.62
N ARG A 256 -13.71 3.12 -10.13
CA ARG A 256 -13.61 1.82 -9.46
C ARG A 256 -14.02 1.84 -7.99
N LEU A 257 -14.17 3.02 -7.39
CA LEU A 257 -14.53 3.19 -5.97
C LEU A 257 -15.87 3.91 -5.78
N VAL A 258 -16.31 4.64 -6.81
CA VAL A 258 -17.50 5.52 -6.68
C VAL A 258 -18.62 5.11 -7.61
#